data_c5b9446c23913ff79d9884113365309c
#
_entry.id   c5b9446c23913ff79d9884113365309c
#
_cell.length_a   1.000
_cell.length_b   1.000
_cell.length_c   1.000
_cell.angle_alpha   90.00
_cell.angle_beta   90.00
_cell.angle_gamma   90.00
#
_symmetry.space_group_name_H-M   'P 1'
#
loop_
_entity.id
_entity.type
_entity.pdbx_description
1 polymer ?
#
loop_
_entity_poly.entity_id
_entity_poly.type
_entity_poly.pdbx_seq_one_letter_code
_entity_poly.pdbx_strand_id
1 'polypeptide(L)'
;MNITIKPVRFAENGFMTRPFALGGDGAEGLGPAVKYRSCLQNWVIDTGSEVILVDTGVPEDFPFGEPTEDATIYVGKKIKPYIEALADLGYKPEQVSKILITHKHADHTGALRFFPNAQIICSAAEAESDEIKPFNPTVATFQDGPFYEFPASQRIAPGVTYIFAPGHTTGNCIVAVETDGLFYLIHGDVTYTDVALYENRISVVYEDKAAAHETLDRVRAFCRARPTVYLGTHTPEALESLEAKRVVDLANPPAVIPPGEIVFKTPSGKYVCSVCGYVYDPAEHDGVAFEDLPADWRCPRCRQPKDRFNRA
;
A
#
# COMPACT_ATOMS: atom_id res chain seq x y z
N MET A 1 -27.24 -0.85 -6.83
CA MET A 1 -26.39 0.31 -7.14
C MET A 1 -25.16 -0.24 -7.84
N ASN A 2 -24.77 0.27 -8.99
CA ASN A 2 -23.65 -0.30 -9.74
C ASN A 2 -22.41 0.53 -9.42
N ILE A 3 -21.54 0.03 -8.53
CA ILE A 3 -20.28 0.69 -8.19
C ILE A 3 -19.18 0.05 -9.04
N THR A 4 -18.38 0.87 -9.70
CA THR A 4 -17.22 0.43 -10.47
C THR A 4 -15.93 0.66 -9.69
N ILE A 5 -15.07 -0.34 -9.64
CA ILE A 5 -13.73 -0.24 -9.02
C ILE A 5 -12.70 -0.43 -10.13
N LYS A 6 -11.69 0.44 -10.18
CA LYS A 6 -10.60 0.36 -11.16
C LYS A 6 -9.24 0.63 -10.51
N PRO A 7 -8.17 -0.10 -10.86
CA PRO A 7 -6.83 0.21 -10.39
C PRO A 7 -6.22 1.36 -11.19
N VAL A 8 -5.68 2.35 -10.49
CA VAL A 8 -4.75 3.33 -11.07
C VAL A 8 -3.36 2.75 -10.92
N ARG A 9 -2.87 2.04 -11.93
CA ARG A 9 -1.55 1.40 -11.90
C ARG A 9 -0.51 2.34 -12.48
N PHE A 10 0.51 2.68 -11.70
CA PHE A 10 1.54 3.64 -12.07
C PHE A 10 2.97 3.08 -12.05
N ALA A 11 3.16 1.88 -11.49
CA ALA A 11 4.42 1.12 -11.62
C ALA A 11 4.15 -0.39 -11.69
N GLU A 12 5.04 -1.12 -12.38
CA GLU A 12 4.95 -2.56 -12.63
C GLU A 12 6.33 -3.22 -12.64
N ASN A 13 6.34 -4.55 -12.78
CA ASN A 13 7.57 -5.35 -12.90
C ASN A 13 8.51 -5.21 -11.69
N GLY A 14 7.97 -4.84 -10.53
CA GLY A 14 8.67 -4.92 -9.28
C GLY A 14 8.66 -6.33 -8.70
N PHE A 15 9.43 -6.51 -7.67
CA PHE A 15 9.39 -7.73 -6.86
C PHE A 15 9.69 -7.40 -5.41
N MET A 16 9.29 -8.31 -4.54
CA MET A 16 9.65 -8.27 -3.13
C MET A 16 10.12 -9.65 -2.68
N THR A 17 11.03 -9.69 -1.73
CA THR A 17 11.49 -10.95 -1.15
C THR A 17 10.46 -11.50 -0.16
N ARG A 18 10.43 -12.82 0.02
CA ARG A 18 9.56 -13.44 1.02
C ARG A 18 9.83 -12.95 2.45
N PRO A 19 11.09 -12.77 2.90
CA PRO A 19 11.37 -12.16 4.21
C PRO A 19 10.79 -10.77 4.38
N PHE A 20 10.81 -9.92 3.34
CA PHE A 20 10.19 -8.60 3.40
C PHE A 20 8.68 -8.70 3.57
N ALA A 21 8.04 -9.51 2.75
CA ALA A 21 6.58 -9.59 2.70
C ALA A 21 5.94 -10.30 3.90
N LEU A 22 6.66 -11.25 4.54
CA LEU A 22 6.11 -12.14 5.57
C LEU A 22 6.94 -12.19 6.86
N GLY A 23 8.03 -11.44 6.95
CA GLY A 23 9.02 -11.58 8.02
C GLY A 23 8.77 -10.75 9.28
N GLY A 24 7.58 -10.19 9.49
CA GLY A 24 7.29 -9.35 10.66
C GLY A 24 7.46 -10.07 12.01
N ASP A 25 7.34 -11.40 12.03
CA ASP A 25 7.60 -12.24 13.20
C ASP A 25 9.01 -12.83 13.21
N GLY A 26 9.84 -12.44 12.28
CA GLY A 26 11.17 -12.98 12.03
C GLY A 26 11.26 -13.63 10.66
N ALA A 27 12.44 -13.54 10.06
CA ALA A 27 12.70 -14.03 8.71
C ALA A 27 13.22 -15.48 8.68
N GLU A 28 13.37 -16.13 9.82
CA GLU A 28 13.90 -17.49 9.91
C GLU A 28 13.03 -18.46 9.09
N GLY A 29 13.68 -19.23 8.22
CA GLY A 29 13.02 -20.22 7.36
C GLY A 29 12.26 -19.63 6.16
N LEU A 30 12.23 -18.31 5.97
CA LEU A 30 11.47 -17.68 4.88
C LEU A 30 12.20 -17.68 3.51
N GLY A 31 13.37 -18.24 3.38
CA GLY A 31 14.07 -18.39 2.10
C GLY A 31 14.11 -17.12 1.25
N PRO A 32 15.17 -16.29 1.30
CA PRO A 32 15.25 -15.01 0.61
C PRO A 32 15.24 -15.12 -0.92
N ALA A 33 15.54 -16.31 -1.45
CA ALA A 33 15.45 -16.58 -2.90
C ALA A 33 14.01 -16.58 -3.43
N VAL A 34 13.02 -16.81 -2.56
CA VAL A 34 11.61 -16.73 -2.95
C VAL A 34 11.22 -15.26 -3.11
N LYS A 35 10.72 -14.94 -4.29
CA LYS A 35 10.31 -13.58 -4.63
C LYS A 35 8.85 -13.58 -5.13
N TYR A 36 8.15 -12.50 -4.80
CA TYR A 36 6.79 -12.25 -5.27
C TYR A 36 6.80 -11.09 -6.26
N ARG A 37 5.91 -11.11 -7.23
CA ARG A 37 5.67 -9.97 -8.13
C ARG A 37 5.23 -8.76 -7.30
N SER A 38 5.60 -7.57 -7.76
CA SER A 38 5.17 -6.32 -7.16
C SER A 38 4.76 -5.31 -8.24
N CYS A 39 3.80 -4.47 -7.91
CA CYS A 39 3.40 -3.29 -8.65
C CYS A 39 3.13 -2.15 -7.67
N LEU A 40 2.84 -0.96 -8.18
CA LEU A 40 2.24 0.12 -7.41
C LEU A 40 0.94 0.53 -8.08
N GLN A 41 -0.15 0.43 -7.35
CA GLN A 41 -1.49 0.80 -7.79
C GLN A 41 -2.31 1.31 -6.61
N ASN A 42 -3.21 2.24 -6.90
CA ASN A 42 -4.26 2.68 -5.99
C ASN A 42 -5.61 2.52 -6.68
N TRP A 43 -6.70 2.95 -6.06
CA TRP A 43 -8.01 2.53 -6.52
C TRP A 43 -8.96 3.70 -6.76
N VAL A 44 -9.70 3.63 -7.86
CA VAL A 44 -10.89 4.47 -8.12
C VAL A 44 -12.13 3.68 -7.72
N ILE A 45 -13.03 4.31 -7.00
CA ILE A 45 -14.39 3.86 -6.73
C ILE A 45 -15.33 4.88 -7.39
N ASP A 46 -16.03 4.46 -8.43
CA ASP A 46 -17.03 5.26 -9.11
C ASP A 46 -18.42 4.73 -8.75
N THR A 47 -19.17 5.53 -7.99
CA THR A 47 -20.52 5.18 -7.53
C THR A 47 -21.60 5.55 -8.55
N GLY A 48 -21.22 6.16 -9.67
CA GLY A 48 -22.13 6.75 -10.65
C GLY A 48 -22.61 8.16 -10.27
N SER A 49 -22.53 8.54 -9.00
CA SER A 49 -22.84 9.88 -8.50
C SER A 49 -21.62 10.68 -8.08
N GLU A 50 -20.55 9.99 -7.69
CA GLU A 50 -19.28 10.59 -7.28
C GLU A 50 -18.11 9.66 -7.58
N VAL A 51 -16.93 10.26 -7.77
CA VAL A 51 -15.65 9.56 -7.95
C VAL A 51 -14.83 9.72 -6.68
N ILE A 52 -14.47 8.60 -6.08
CA ILE A 52 -13.70 8.51 -4.84
C ILE A 52 -12.37 7.81 -5.17
N LEU A 53 -11.25 8.36 -4.73
CA LEU A 53 -9.97 7.66 -4.76
C LEU A 53 -9.69 7.02 -3.41
N VAL A 54 -9.02 5.87 -3.45
CA VAL A 54 -8.32 5.29 -2.30
C VAL A 54 -6.84 5.40 -2.62
N ASP A 55 -6.16 6.32 -1.94
CA ASP A 55 -4.77 6.71 -2.12
C ASP A 55 -4.44 7.39 -3.48
N THR A 56 -3.24 7.98 -3.61
CA THR A 56 -2.88 8.86 -4.72
C THR A 56 -1.44 8.68 -5.26
N GLY A 57 -0.89 7.49 -5.20
CA GLY A 57 0.40 7.18 -5.83
C GLY A 57 1.62 7.85 -5.20
N VAL A 58 2.73 7.78 -5.93
CA VAL A 58 4.02 8.36 -5.56
C VAL A 58 4.17 9.80 -6.06
N PRO A 59 5.05 10.61 -5.45
CA PRO A 59 5.50 11.87 -6.05
C PRO A 59 6.05 11.69 -7.47
N GLU A 60 5.94 12.71 -8.32
CA GLU A 60 6.40 12.61 -9.71
C GLU A 60 7.89 12.31 -9.85
N ASP A 61 8.70 12.84 -8.94
CA ASP A 61 10.14 12.66 -8.85
C ASP A 61 10.56 11.47 -7.97
N PHE A 62 9.63 10.61 -7.60
CA PHE A 62 9.91 9.45 -6.74
C PHE A 62 10.94 8.53 -7.43
N PRO A 63 12.07 8.25 -6.78
CA PRO A 63 13.09 7.40 -7.35
C PRO A 63 12.71 5.92 -7.22
N PHE A 64 12.83 5.18 -8.33
CA PHE A 64 12.80 3.72 -8.30
C PHE A 64 14.23 3.21 -8.24
N GLY A 65 14.47 2.26 -7.34
CA GLY A 65 15.78 1.62 -7.20
C GLY A 65 16.06 0.61 -8.31
N GLU A 66 17.34 0.27 -8.47
CA GLU A 66 17.75 -0.80 -9.34
C GLU A 66 17.51 -2.17 -8.69
N PRO A 67 17.21 -3.22 -9.48
CA PRO A 67 17.00 -4.56 -8.94
C PRO A 67 18.29 -5.13 -8.33
N THR A 68 18.30 -5.35 -7.03
CA THR A 68 19.34 -6.07 -6.27
C THR A 68 18.72 -7.23 -5.51
N GLU A 69 19.54 -8.13 -4.95
CA GLU A 69 18.99 -9.26 -4.17
C GLU A 69 18.16 -8.83 -2.96
N ASP A 70 18.50 -7.66 -2.39
CA ASP A 70 17.84 -7.07 -1.21
C ASP A 70 16.73 -6.08 -1.59
N ALA A 71 16.46 -5.91 -2.88
CA ALA A 71 15.48 -4.94 -3.35
C ALA A 71 14.05 -5.27 -2.86
N THR A 72 13.26 -4.22 -2.72
CA THR A 72 11.88 -4.26 -2.24
C THR A 72 10.92 -3.68 -3.26
N ILE A 73 9.73 -3.33 -2.87
CA ILE A 73 8.63 -2.87 -3.74
C ILE A 73 8.95 -1.71 -4.68
N TYR A 74 9.97 -0.90 -4.41
CA TYR A 74 10.33 0.26 -5.24
C TYR A 74 11.38 -0.02 -6.33
N VAL A 75 11.50 -1.25 -6.77
CA VAL A 75 12.44 -1.67 -7.84
C VAL A 75 11.76 -1.92 -9.18
N GLY A 76 10.49 -1.62 -9.28
CA GLY A 76 9.75 -1.77 -10.52
C GLY A 76 10.03 -0.68 -11.54
N LYS A 77 9.31 -0.75 -12.64
CA LYS A 77 9.33 0.26 -13.69
C LYS A 77 8.15 1.20 -13.53
N LYS A 78 8.42 2.50 -13.40
CA LYS A 78 7.36 3.51 -13.50
C LYS A 78 6.74 3.44 -14.90
N ILE A 79 5.42 3.24 -14.97
CA ILE A 79 4.69 3.18 -16.22
C ILE A 79 4.45 4.61 -16.72
N LYS A 80 3.90 5.45 -15.85
CA LYS A 80 3.55 6.85 -16.10
C LYS A 80 3.29 7.59 -14.79
N PRO A 81 3.25 8.92 -14.79
CA PRO A 81 2.76 9.72 -13.66
C PRO A 81 1.35 9.30 -13.24
N TYR A 82 1.05 9.39 -11.94
CA TYR A 82 -0.24 8.97 -11.38
C TYR A 82 -1.45 9.63 -12.10
N ILE A 83 -1.35 10.92 -12.39
CA ILE A 83 -2.43 11.68 -13.06
C ILE A 83 -2.69 11.18 -14.48
N GLU A 84 -1.65 10.81 -15.21
CA GLU A 84 -1.79 10.22 -16.55
C GLU A 84 -2.43 8.82 -16.47
N ALA A 85 -2.03 8.01 -15.47
CA ALA A 85 -2.65 6.71 -15.23
C ALA A 85 -4.14 6.83 -14.87
N LEU A 86 -4.51 7.85 -14.10
CA LEU A 86 -5.91 8.17 -13.79
C LEU A 86 -6.68 8.60 -15.06
N ALA A 87 -6.07 9.44 -15.91
CA ALA A 87 -6.67 9.91 -17.15
C ALA A 87 -6.94 8.76 -18.14
N ASP A 88 -6.08 7.76 -18.21
CA ASP A 88 -6.31 6.56 -19.05
C ASP A 88 -7.56 5.77 -18.64
N LEU A 89 -7.96 5.86 -17.38
CA LEU A 89 -9.21 5.26 -16.89
C LEU A 89 -10.45 6.11 -17.19
N GLY A 90 -10.27 7.31 -17.80
CA GLY A 90 -11.31 8.23 -18.15
C GLY A 90 -11.67 9.25 -17.07
N TYR A 91 -10.85 9.39 -16.03
CA TYR A 91 -11.10 10.34 -14.93
C TYR A 91 -10.11 11.51 -14.96
N LYS A 92 -10.59 12.67 -14.52
CA LYS A 92 -9.79 13.88 -14.32
C LYS A 92 -9.75 14.24 -12.84
N PRO A 93 -8.68 14.88 -12.36
CA PRO A 93 -8.59 15.31 -10.96
C PRO A 93 -9.79 16.12 -10.46
N GLU A 94 -10.37 16.97 -11.32
CA GLU A 94 -11.50 17.84 -10.97
C GLU A 94 -12.80 17.07 -10.72
N GLN A 95 -12.91 15.83 -11.18
CA GLN A 95 -14.08 14.95 -10.99
C GLN A 95 -14.02 14.20 -9.66
N VAL A 96 -12.84 14.16 -9.04
CA VAL A 96 -12.64 13.45 -7.77
C VAL A 96 -13.23 14.28 -6.64
N SER A 97 -14.25 13.73 -5.98
CA SER A 97 -14.95 14.41 -4.88
C SER A 97 -14.33 14.11 -3.53
N LYS A 98 -13.78 12.90 -3.36
CA LYS A 98 -13.18 12.43 -2.11
C LYS A 98 -11.92 11.61 -2.38
N ILE A 99 -10.97 11.71 -1.45
CA ILE A 99 -9.80 10.84 -1.38
C ILE A 99 -9.75 10.23 0.01
N LEU A 100 -9.80 8.91 0.08
CA LEU A 100 -9.65 8.13 1.29
C LEU A 100 -8.19 7.70 1.39
N ILE A 101 -7.47 8.18 2.38
CA ILE A 101 -6.07 7.82 2.60
C ILE A 101 -5.99 6.63 3.52
N THR A 102 -5.44 5.52 3.03
CA THR A 102 -5.22 4.35 3.89
C THR A 102 -4.17 4.64 4.94
N HIS A 103 -3.05 5.25 4.56
CA HIS A 103 -1.98 5.64 5.48
C HIS A 103 -1.01 6.64 4.81
N LYS A 104 -0.06 7.16 5.58
CA LYS A 104 0.80 8.30 5.23
C LYS A 104 1.98 8.02 4.28
N HIS A 105 2.27 6.79 3.90
CA HIS A 105 3.45 6.52 3.08
C HIS A 105 3.37 7.18 1.70
N ALA A 106 4.54 7.44 1.11
CA ALA A 106 4.67 8.28 -0.06
C ALA A 106 3.97 7.75 -1.32
N ASP A 107 3.80 6.45 -1.44
CA ASP A 107 3.10 5.78 -2.54
C ASP A 107 1.58 5.74 -2.38
N HIS A 108 1.08 6.31 -1.30
CA HIS A 108 -0.34 6.50 -1.02
C HIS A 108 -0.75 7.98 -1.04
N THR A 109 0.20 8.90 -0.88
CA THR A 109 -0.07 10.34 -0.68
C THR A 109 0.57 11.25 -1.73
N GLY A 110 1.41 10.70 -2.61
CA GLY A 110 2.35 11.49 -3.42
C GLY A 110 1.73 12.44 -4.44
N ALA A 111 0.51 12.19 -4.90
CA ALA A 111 -0.17 13.05 -5.87
C ALA A 111 -1.29 13.92 -5.27
N LEU A 112 -1.45 14.01 -3.96
CA LEU A 112 -2.51 14.78 -3.30
C LEU A 112 -2.63 16.22 -3.82
N ARG A 113 -1.51 16.85 -4.13
CA ARG A 113 -1.45 18.25 -4.64
C ARG A 113 -2.23 18.50 -5.94
N PHE A 114 -2.53 17.44 -6.70
CA PHE A 114 -3.24 17.55 -7.98
C PHE A 114 -4.76 17.52 -7.84
N PHE A 115 -5.30 17.37 -6.62
CA PHE A 115 -6.73 17.22 -6.36
C PHE A 115 -7.28 18.38 -5.51
N PRO A 116 -7.27 19.62 -6.02
CA PRO A 116 -7.62 20.81 -5.20
C PRO A 116 -9.08 20.85 -4.76
N ASN A 117 -9.96 20.09 -5.42
CA ASN A 117 -11.40 20.06 -5.13
C ASN A 117 -11.83 18.86 -4.28
N ALA A 118 -10.95 17.88 -4.08
CA ALA A 118 -11.28 16.67 -3.37
C ALA A 118 -11.24 16.88 -1.84
N GLN A 119 -12.22 16.33 -1.14
CA GLN A 119 -12.16 16.19 0.30
C GLN A 119 -11.21 15.04 0.65
N ILE A 120 -10.08 15.36 1.25
CA ILE A 120 -9.12 14.35 1.73
C ILE A 120 -9.58 13.88 3.11
N ILE A 121 -9.77 12.58 3.27
CA ILE A 121 -10.25 11.94 4.50
C ILE A 121 -9.22 10.92 4.98
N CYS A 122 -8.79 11.03 6.22
CA CYS A 122 -7.86 10.10 6.86
C CYS A 122 -8.15 9.96 8.35
N SER A 123 -7.49 9.03 9.02
CA SER A 123 -7.54 8.92 10.48
C SER A 123 -6.82 10.08 11.16
N ALA A 124 -7.07 10.29 12.46
CA ALA A 124 -6.46 11.35 13.23
C ALA A 124 -4.92 11.24 13.27
N ALA A 125 -4.39 10.02 13.37
CA ALA A 125 -2.95 9.81 13.40
C ALA A 125 -2.29 10.15 12.05
N GLU A 126 -2.92 9.79 10.93
CA GLU A 126 -2.42 10.09 9.59
C GLU A 126 -2.50 11.59 9.26
N ALA A 127 -3.52 12.29 9.77
CA ALA A 127 -3.71 13.71 9.55
C ALA A 127 -2.57 14.59 10.10
N GLU A 128 -1.82 14.08 11.06
CA GLU A 128 -0.68 14.80 11.66
C GLU A 128 0.64 14.60 10.91
N SER A 129 0.66 13.73 9.89
CA SER A 129 1.88 13.48 9.10
C SER A 129 2.24 14.66 8.20
N ASP A 130 3.53 14.82 7.91
CA ASP A 130 4.04 15.88 7.04
C ASP A 130 3.55 15.72 5.58
N GLU A 131 3.19 14.51 5.18
CA GLU A 131 2.69 14.17 3.85
C GLU A 131 1.24 14.61 3.63
N ILE A 132 0.41 14.62 4.68
CA ILE A 132 -1.04 14.83 4.59
C ILE A 132 -1.47 16.18 5.18
N LYS A 133 -0.89 16.57 6.31
CA LYS A 133 -1.22 17.79 7.06
C LYS A 133 -1.31 19.07 6.22
N PRO A 134 -0.40 19.31 5.23
CA PRO A 134 -0.45 20.52 4.41
C PRO A 134 -1.72 20.66 3.56
N PHE A 135 -2.47 19.58 3.37
CA PHE A 135 -3.71 19.56 2.56
C PHE A 135 -4.98 19.74 3.40
N ASN A 136 -4.87 20.07 4.69
CA ASN A 136 -6.00 20.27 5.61
C ASN A 136 -7.03 19.13 5.55
N PRO A 137 -6.63 17.89 5.87
CA PRO A 137 -7.50 16.74 5.74
C PRO A 137 -8.70 16.82 6.70
N THR A 138 -9.80 16.18 6.31
CA THR A 138 -10.90 15.88 7.19
C THR A 138 -10.57 14.63 8.00
N VAL A 139 -10.55 14.77 9.31
CA VAL A 139 -10.34 13.63 10.21
C VAL A 139 -11.59 12.78 10.28
N ALA A 140 -11.46 11.49 9.96
CA ALA A 140 -12.54 10.53 10.10
C ALA A 140 -12.88 10.31 11.58
N THR A 141 -14.17 10.34 11.90
CA THR A 141 -14.65 10.22 13.27
C THR A 141 -14.99 8.79 13.67
N PHE A 142 -15.13 7.89 12.69
CA PHE A 142 -15.51 6.48 12.86
C PHE A 142 -16.75 6.27 13.75
N GLN A 143 -17.70 7.22 13.68
CA GLN A 143 -18.86 7.28 14.55
C GLN A 143 -19.98 6.28 14.22
N ASP A 144 -19.86 5.58 13.07
CA ASP A 144 -20.87 4.59 12.69
C ASP A 144 -20.69 3.25 13.42
N GLY A 145 -19.66 3.17 14.28
CA GLY A 145 -19.41 2.01 15.12
C GLY A 145 -18.82 0.82 14.38
N PRO A 146 -19.08 -0.41 14.83
CA PRO A 146 -18.53 -1.61 14.24
C PRO A 146 -19.00 -1.84 12.80
N PHE A 147 -18.06 -2.27 11.96
CA PHE A 147 -18.35 -2.85 10.65
C PHE A 147 -17.93 -4.32 10.67
N TYR A 148 -18.88 -5.17 10.97
CA TYR A 148 -18.64 -6.60 11.16
C TYR A 148 -17.54 -6.88 12.20
N GLU A 149 -16.42 -7.47 11.80
CA GLU A 149 -15.28 -7.80 12.67
C GLU A 149 -14.43 -6.57 13.08
N PHE A 150 -14.64 -5.45 12.45
CA PHE A 150 -13.88 -4.22 12.71
C PHE A 150 -14.64 -3.32 13.71
N PRO A 151 -13.99 -2.83 14.76
CA PRO A 151 -14.69 -2.13 15.85
C PRO A 151 -15.12 -0.69 15.51
N ALA A 152 -14.51 -0.08 14.48
CA ALA A 152 -14.71 1.33 14.17
C ALA A 152 -14.76 1.57 12.67
N SER A 153 -15.80 2.27 12.21
CA SER A 153 -16.03 2.55 10.81
C SER A 153 -16.77 3.87 10.59
N GLN A 154 -16.71 4.34 9.35
CA GLN A 154 -17.45 5.48 8.86
C GLN A 154 -17.96 5.22 7.45
N ARG A 155 -19.26 5.36 7.22
CA ARG A 155 -19.84 5.31 5.88
C ARG A 155 -19.48 6.57 5.11
N ILE A 156 -18.88 6.40 3.95
CA ILE A 156 -18.45 7.51 3.07
C ILE A 156 -19.47 7.78 1.98
N ALA A 157 -20.03 6.72 1.41
CA ALA A 157 -21.08 6.75 0.42
C ALA A 157 -21.94 5.48 0.53
N PRO A 158 -23.08 5.38 -0.11
CA PRO A 158 -23.82 4.12 -0.17
C PRO A 158 -22.95 3.00 -0.77
N GLY A 159 -22.75 1.91 -0.01
CA GLY A 159 -21.89 0.80 -0.38
C GLY A 159 -20.38 1.05 -0.20
N VAL A 160 -19.95 2.18 0.34
CA VAL A 160 -18.52 2.48 0.59
C VAL A 160 -18.33 2.82 2.07
N THR A 161 -17.55 2.01 2.75
CA THR A 161 -17.26 2.15 4.19
C THR A 161 -15.76 2.25 4.42
N TYR A 162 -15.35 3.26 5.16
CA TYR A 162 -13.98 3.49 5.61
C TYR A 162 -13.82 2.93 7.02
N ILE A 163 -12.80 2.13 7.25
CA ILE A 163 -12.67 1.26 8.41
C ILE A 163 -11.31 1.50 9.07
N PHE A 164 -11.29 1.71 10.38
CA PHE A 164 -10.05 1.82 11.13
C PHE A 164 -9.40 0.45 11.33
N ALA A 165 -8.18 0.31 10.84
CA ALA A 165 -7.44 -0.95 10.75
C ALA A 165 -5.94 -0.74 11.01
N PRO A 166 -5.55 -0.32 12.24
CA PRO A 166 -4.19 0.06 12.57
C PRO A 166 -3.23 -1.12 12.54
N GLY A 167 -1.93 -0.79 12.47
CA GLY A 167 -0.84 -1.77 12.58
C GLY A 167 0.30 -1.48 11.62
N HIS A 168 0.06 -1.46 10.32
CA HIS A 168 1.05 -1.03 9.32
C HIS A 168 1.54 0.40 9.64
N THR A 169 0.61 1.31 9.83
CA THR A 169 0.79 2.54 10.60
C THR A 169 -0.20 2.59 11.75
N THR A 170 0.01 3.45 12.73
CA THR A 170 -0.92 3.61 13.87
C THR A 170 -2.27 4.16 13.46
N GLY A 171 -2.34 4.83 12.32
CA GLY A 171 -3.55 5.39 11.74
C GLY A 171 -4.12 4.64 10.55
N ASN A 172 -3.51 3.51 10.16
CA ASN A 172 -3.91 2.79 8.96
C ASN A 172 -5.41 2.48 8.91
N CYS A 173 -5.97 2.62 7.71
CA CYS A 173 -7.37 2.35 7.40
C CYS A 173 -7.49 1.46 6.16
N ILE A 174 -8.65 0.83 6.02
CA ILE A 174 -9.04 0.06 4.85
C ILE A 174 -10.40 0.53 4.34
N VAL A 175 -10.74 0.21 3.10
CA VAL A 175 -12.02 0.56 2.49
C VAL A 175 -12.75 -0.70 2.06
N ALA A 176 -13.98 -0.87 2.53
CA ALA A 176 -14.87 -1.91 2.03
C ALA A 176 -15.86 -1.31 1.03
N VAL A 177 -15.96 -1.93 -0.15
CA VAL A 177 -16.98 -1.61 -1.15
C VAL A 177 -17.93 -2.79 -1.28
N GLU A 178 -19.21 -2.55 -1.06
CA GLU A 178 -20.27 -3.56 -1.19
C GLU A 178 -21.06 -3.32 -2.48
N THR A 179 -20.91 -4.22 -3.44
CA THR A 179 -21.62 -4.18 -4.73
C THR A 179 -21.74 -5.57 -5.31
N ASP A 180 -22.78 -5.84 -6.11
CA ASP A 180 -23.03 -7.12 -6.80
C ASP A 180 -23.06 -8.36 -5.87
N GLY A 181 -23.42 -8.19 -4.59
CA GLY A 181 -23.43 -9.26 -3.59
C GLY A 181 -22.03 -9.69 -3.11
N LEU A 182 -21.01 -8.92 -3.44
CA LEU A 182 -19.62 -9.12 -3.02
C LEU A 182 -19.14 -7.95 -2.18
N PHE A 183 -18.13 -8.21 -1.36
CA PHE A 183 -17.29 -7.19 -0.74
C PHE A 183 -15.96 -7.10 -1.49
N TYR A 184 -15.54 -5.88 -1.78
CA TYR A 184 -14.21 -5.58 -2.28
C TYR A 184 -13.46 -4.85 -1.17
N LEU A 185 -12.43 -5.49 -0.63
CA LEU A 185 -11.66 -4.94 0.49
C LEU A 185 -10.35 -4.34 -0.02
N ILE A 186 -10.31 -3.03 -0.14
CA ILE A 186 -9.12 -2.26 -0.50
C ILE A 186 -8.36 -2.00 0.80
N HIS A 187 -7.24 -2.68 0.97
CA HIS A 187 -6.61 -2.79 2.28
C HIS A 187 -5.29 -2.00 2.43
N GLY A 188 -4.89 -1.24 1.39
CA GLY A 188 -3.60 -0.56 1.40
C GLY A 188 -2.46 -1.57 1.64
N ASP A 189 -1.79 -1.44 2.77
CA ASP A 189 -0.60 -2.20 3.13
C ASP A 189 -0.78 -3.11 4.36
N VAL A 190 -2.01 -3.55 4.64
CA VAL A 190 -2.24 -4.61 5.65
C VAL A 190 -1.41 -5.84 5.32
N THR A 191 -1.30 -6.17 4.03
CA THR A 191 -0.34 -7.15 3.50
C THR A 191 0.31 -6.62 2.21
N TYR A 192 1.55 -7.03 1.96
CA TYR A 192 2.27 -6.68 0.71
C TYR A 192 2.03 -7.69 -0.42
N THR A 193 1.55 -8.88 -0.10
CA THR A 193 1.19 -9.94 -1.05
C THR A 193 0.01 -10.73 -0.51
N ASP A 194 -0.79 -11.30 -1.40
CA ASP A 194 -1.91 -12.16 -1.02
C ASP A 194 -1.45 -13.38 -0.20
N VAL A 195 -0.23 -13.88 -0.44
CA VAL A 195 0.34 -15.00 0.34
C VAL A 195 0.36 -14.69 1.84
N ALA A 196 0.63 -13.44 2.22
CA ALA A 196 0.63 -13.02 3.62
C ALA A 196 -0.77 -13.17 4.27
N LEU A 197 -1.84 -12.87 3.52
CA LEU A 197 -3.21 -13.12 3.96
C LEU A 197 -3.45 -14.62 4.20
N TYR A 198 -3.03 -15.49 3.28
CA TYR A 198 -3.24 -16.93 3.38
C TYR A 198 -2.41 -17.57 4.49
N GLU A 199 -1.16 -17.16 4.65
CA GLU A 199 -0.25 -17.68 5.67
C GLU A 199 -0.45 -17.05 7.07
N ASN A 200 -1.32 -16.03 7.19
CA ASN A 200 -1.53 -15.24 8.41
C ASN A 200 -0.23 -14.64 8.96
N ARG A 201 0.52 -13.96 8.08
CA ARG A 201 1.80 -13.36 8.42
C ARG A 201 1.81 -11.89 8.06
N ILE A 202 2.43 -11.08 8.90
CA ILE A 202 2.62 -9.66 8.66
C ILE A 202 3.96 -9.39 7.95
N SER A 203 4.06 -8.28 7.23
CA SER A 203 5.32 -7.82 6.63
C SER A 203 6.28 -7.31 7.71
N VAL A 204 7.52 -7.01 7.30
CA VAL A 204 8.50 -6.37 8.18
C VAL A 204 8.21 -4.89 8.44
N VAL A 205 7.25 -4.29 7.71
CA VAL A 205 6.89 -2.87 7.83
C VAL A 205 5.61 -2.75 8.66
N TYR A 206 5.76 -2.30 9.89
CA TYR A 206 4.67 -1.98 10.81
C TYR A 206 5.14 -0.96 11.85
N GLU A 207 4.23 -0.14 12.34
CA GLU A 207 4.45 0.74 13.50
C GLU A 207 4.01 0.05 14.81
N ASP A 208 2.94 -0.75 14.75
CA ASP A 208 2.44 -1.53 15.88
C ASP A 208 2.22 -2.99 15.44
N LYS A 209 3.09 -3.86 15.93
CA LYS A 209 3.08 -5.28 15.60
C LYS A 209 1.81 -6.00 16.07
N ALA A 210 1.37 -5.70 17.30
CA ALA A 210 0.21 -6.35 17.88
C ALA A 210 -1.07 -5.94 17.13
N ALA A 211 -1.21 -4.64 16.83
CA ALA A 211 -2.31 -4.13 16.05
C ALA A 211 -2.29 -4.66 14.61
N ALA A 212 -1.10 -4.84 13.99
CA ALA A 212 -0.99 -5.43 12.66
C ALA A 212 -1.52 -6.87 12.60
N HIS A 213 -1.18 -7.69 13.60
CA HIS A 213 -1.74 -9.04 13.73
C HIS A 213 -3.25 -9.01 13.96
N GLU A 214 -3.73 -8.17 14.87
CA GLU A 214 -5.16 -8.06 15.15
C GLU A 214 -5.94 -7.62 13.91
N THR A 215 -5.43 -6.65 13.16
CA THR A 215 -6.02 -6.21 11.89
C THR A 215 -6.05 -7.34 10.87
N LEU A 216 -4.96 -8.07 10.68
CA LEU A 216 -4.91 -9.19 9.75
C LEU A 216 -5.86 -10.33 10.15
N ASP A 217 -5.97 -10.64 11.44
CA ASP A 217 -6.92 -11.64 11.95
C ASP A 217 -8.37 -11.22 11.67
N ARG A 218 -8.71 -9.95 11.85
CA ARG A 218 -10.04 -9.39 11.53
C ARG A 218 -10.34 -9.46 10.03
N VAL A 219 -9.36 -9.10 9.17
CA VAL A 219 -9.48 -9.24 7.72
C VAL A 219 -9.74 -10.70 7.33
N ARG A 220 -9.00 -11.63 7.90
CA ARG A 220 -9.19 -13.07 7.65
C ARG A 220 -10.55 -13.57 8.12
N ALA A 221 -11.01 -13.13 9.29
CA ALA A 221 -12.33 -13.47 9.82
C ALA A 221 -13.44 -12.92 8.91
N PHE A 222 -13.29 -11.69 8.44
CA PHE A 222 -14.19 -11.07 7.46
C PHE A 222 -14.28 -11.87 6.17
N CYS A 223 -13.13 -12.26 5.60
CA CYS A 223 -13.06 -13.08 4.37
C CYS A 223 -13.67 -14.48 4.54
N ARG A 224 -13.55 -15.09 5.73
CA ARG A 224 -14.20 -16.38 6.01
C ARG A 224 -15.73 -16.28 6.06
N ALA A 225 -16.23 -15.17 6.54
CA ALA A 225 -17.67 -15.00 6.79
C ALA A 225 -18.42 -14.42 5.58
N ARG A 226 -17.71 -13.79 4.62
CA ARG A 226 -18.32 -13.04 3.50
C ARG A 226 -17.56 -13.23 2.20
N PRO A 227 -18.29 -13.25 1.05
CA PRO A 227 -17.66 -13.34 -0.26
C PRO A 227 -16.87 -12.04 -0.54
N THR A 228 -15.55 -12.10 -0.33
CA THR A 228 -14.66 -10.93 -0.35
C THR A 228 -13.62 -11.07 -1.47
N VAL A 229 -13.49 -10.05 -2.31
CA VAL A 229 -12.37 -9.83 -3.23
C VAL A 229 -11.33 -8.96 -2.53
N TYR A 230 -10.09 -9.42 -2.45
CA TYR A 230 -9.01 -8.76 -1.72
C TYR A 230 -8.15 -7.92 -2.65
N LEU A 231 -8.02 -6.62 -2.37
CA LEU A 231 -7.41 -5.64 -3.27
C LEU A 231 -6.29 -4.87 -2.57
N GLY A 232 -5.05 -5.23 -2.88
CA GLY A 232 -3.84 -4.61 -2.35
C GLY A 232 -3.20 -3.60 -3.29
N THR A 233 -2.30 -2.79 -2.74
CA THR A 233 -1.53 -1.78 -3.47
C THR A 233 -0.35 -2.43 -4.20
N HIS A 234 0.31 -3.40 -3.58
CA HIS A 234 1.61 -3.90 -4.02
C HIS A 234 1.57 -5.21 -4.81
N THR A 235 0.42 -5.82 -4.97
CA THR A 235 0.27 -7.10 -5.66
C THR A 235 -0.48 -6.95 -6.98
N PRO A 236 0.13 -7.33 -8.13
CA PRO A 236 -0.56 -7.31 -9.41
C PRO A 236 -1.74 -8.29 -9.46
N GLU A 237 -1.75 -9.32 -8.63
CA GLU A 237 -2.82 -10.30 -8.46
C GLU A 237 -4.15 -9.65 -8.04
N ALA A 238 -4.11 -8.46 -7.41
CA ALA A 238 -5.31 -7.73 -7.04
C ALA A 238 -6.15 -7.31 -8.26
N LEU A 239 -5.52 -6.91 -9.38
CA LEU A 239 -6.25 -6.65 -10.63
C LEU A 239 -6.88 -7.92 -11.18
N GLU A 240 -6.10 -9.01 -11.21
CA GLU A 240 -6.59 -10.32 -11.68
C GLU A 240 -7.78 -10.80 -10.83
N SER A 241 -7.73 -10.56 -9.52
CA SER A 241 -8.80 -10.90 -8.58
C SER A 241 -10.04 -10.02 -8.77
N LEU A 242 -9.86 -8.73 -9.05
CA LEU A 242 -10.95 -7.80 -9.36
C LEU A 242 -11.68 -8.22 -10.65
N GLU A 243 -10.93 -8.45 -11.73
CA GLU A 243 -11.50 -8.83 -13.05
C GLU A 243 -12.23 -10.17 -13.00
N ALA A 244 -11.66 -11.15 -12.31
CA ALA A 244 -12.25 -12.48 -12.14
C ALA A 244 -13.33 -12.54 -11.05
N LYS A 245 -13.56 -11.44 -10.30
CA LYS A 245 -14.37 -11.42 -9.06
C LYS A 245 -13.98 -12.57 -8.12
N ARG A 246 -12.67 -12.79 -7.98
CA ARG A 246 -12.13 -13.94 -7.23
C ARG A 246 -12.32 -13.72 -5.73
N VAL A 247 -13.22 -14.49 -5.16
CA VAL A 247 -13.47 -14.52 -3.72
C VAL A 247 -12.31 -15.24 -3.02
N VAL A 248 -11.84 -14.66 -1.91
CA VAL A 248 -10.84 -15.28 -1.04
C VAL A 248 -11.38 -16.59 -0.47
N ASP A 249 -10.66 -17.67 -0.72
CA ASP A 249 -10.85 -18.96 -0.05
C ASP A 249 -9.58 -19.30 0.74
N LEU A 250 -9.61 -19.03 2.03
CA LEU A 250 -8.45 -19.23 2.90
C LEU A 250 -8.01 -20.69 3.05
N ALA A 251 -8.86 -21.65 2.64
CA ALA A 251 -8.51 -23.07 2.64
C ALA A 251 -7.78 -23.49 1.36
N ASN A 252 -8.00 -22.76 0.25
CA ASN A 252 -7.46 -23.07 -1.06
C ASN A 252 -6.75 -21.85 -1.66
N PRO A 253 -5.51 -21.54 -1.21
CA PRO A 253 -4.76 -20.41 -1.73
C PRO A 253 -4.47 -20.57 -3.22
N PRO A 254 -4.52 -19.49 -4.01
CA PRO A 254 -4.16 -19.53 -5.41
C PRO A 254 -2.67 -19.86 -5.59
N ALA A 255 -2.32 -20.38 -6.75
CA ALA A 255 -0.91 -20.60 -7.08
C ALA A 255 -0.16 -19.26 -7.11
N VAL A 256 1.02 -19.26 -6.51
CA VAL A 256 1.91 -18.08 -6.54
C VAL A 256 2.54 -17.98 -7.93
N ILE A 257 2.39 -16.83 -8.58
CA ILE A 257 3.06 -16.54 -9.84
C ILE A 257 4.38 -15.83 -9.51
N PRO A 258 5.54 -16.44 -9.82
CA PRO A 258 6.83 -15.79 -9.56
C PRO A 258 7.01 -14.57 -10.47
N PRO A 259 7.87 -13.61 -10.09
CA PRO A 259 8.31 -12.57 -11.02
C PRO A 259 8.99 -13.20 -12.23
N GLY A 260 9.01 -12.49 -13.35
CA GLY A 260 9.81 -12.87 -14.52
C GLY A 260 11.32 -12.87 -14.21
N GLU A 261 12.13 -13.03 -15.25
CA GLU A 261 13.58 -12.94 -15.08
C GLU A 261 13.99 -11.59 -14.51
N ILE A 262 14.71 -11.62 -13.38
CA ILE A 262 15.23 -10.44 -12.70
C ILE A 262 16.70 -10.30 -13.05
N VAL A 263 17.04 -9.24 -13.77
CA VAL A 263 18.44 -8.90 -14.05
C VAL A 263 18.93 -7.99 -12.93
N PHE A 264 19.70 -8.54 -12.01
CA PHE A 264 20.31 -7.77 -10.93
C PHE A 264 21.43 -6.89 -11.45
N LYS A 265 21.48 -5.65 -10.98
CA LYS A 265 22.60 -4.74 -11.22
C LYS A 265 23.58 -4.76 -10.06
N THR A 266 24.84 -4.47 -10.36
CA THR A 266 25.86 -4.31 -9.31
C THR A 266 25.47 -3.11 -8.44
N PRO A 267 25.46 -3.25 -7.11
CA PRO A 267 25.11 -2.16 -6.20
C PRO A 267 25.96 -0.90 -6.47
N SER A 268 25.33 0.25 -6.51
CA SER A 268 25.98 1.54 -6.83
C SER A 268 26.71 2.18 -5.64
N GLY A 269 26.69 1.56 -4.46
CA GLY A 269 27.11 2.15 -3.19
C GLY A 269 26.03 3.05 -2.56
N LYS A 270 24.91 3.23 -3.25
CA LYS A 270 23.74 3.94 -2.74
C LYS A 270 22.83 3.00 -1.95
N TYR A 271 22.02 3.58 -1.09
CA TYR A 271 21.03 2.84 -0.31
C TYR A 271 19.66 3.50 -0.43
N VAL A 272 18.62 2.69 -0.57
CA VAL A 272 17.23 3.15 -0.70
C VAL A 272 16.42 2.70 0.50
N CYS A 273 15.72 3.64 1.13
CA CYS A 273 14.77 3.33 2.18
C CYS A 273 13.61 2.51 1.62
N SER A 274 13.41 1.31 2.13
CA SER A 274 12.34 0.39 1.71
C SER A 274 10.93 0.88 2.07
N VAL A 275 10.83 1.91 2.91
CA VAL A 275 9.54 2.44 3.37
C VAL A 275 9.10 3.68 2.59
N CYS A 276 10.03 4.58 2.23
CA CYS A 276 9.66 5.85 1.59
C CYS A 276 10.44 6.17 0.31
N GLY A 277 11.32 5.28 -0.14
CA GLY A 277 12.11 5.47 -1.35
C GLY A 277 13.22 6.53 -1.25
N TYR A 278 13.49 7.11 -0.06
CA TYR A 278 14.62 8.03 0.10
C TYR A 278 15.93 7.34 -0.30
N VAL A 279 16.70 7.98 -1.19
CA VAL A 279 18.00 7.48 -1.64
C VAL A 279 19.09 8.16 -0.81
N TYR A 280 19.90 7.36 -0.14
CA TYR A 280 21.17 7.82 0.42
C TYR A 280 22.25 7.61 -0.62
N ASP A 281 22.86 8.70 -1.11
CA ASP A 281 24.01 8.69 -2.00
C ASP A 281 25.23 9.19 -1.26
N PRO A 282 26.28 8.39 -1.07
CA PRO A 282 27.52 8.86 -0.47
C PRO A 282 28.10 10.12 -1.13
N ALA A 283 27.91 10.29 -2.44
CA ALA A 283 28.40 11.47 -3.14
C ALA A 283 27.70 12.78 -2.71
N GLU A 284 26.50 12.70 -2.20
CA GLU A 284 25.71 13.83 -1.67
C GLU A 284 25.91 14.04 -0.17
N HIS A 285 26.70 13.18 0.48
CA HIS A 285 26.95 13.13 1.91
C HIS A 285 28.46 13.07 2.22
N ASP A 286 29.24 13.95 1.61
CA ASP A 286 30.69 14.12 1.82
C ASP A 286 31.51 12.82 1.67
N GLY A 287 31.01 11.87 0.85
CA GLY A 287 31.64 10.58 0.62
C GLY A 287 31.50 9.57 1.76
N VAL A 288 30.69 9.85 2.78
CA VAL A 288 30.44 8.91 3.89
C VAL A 288 29.67 7.71 3.37
N ALA A 289 30.20 6.49 3.56
CA ALA A 289 29.46 5.29 3.20
C ALA A 289 28.26 5.09 4.13
N PHE A 290 27.17 4.51 3.59
CA PHE A 290 25.96 4.29 4.38
C PHE A 290 26.23 3.39 5.61
N GLU A 291 27.13 2.43 5.45
CA GLU A 291 27.56 1.52 6.50
C GLU A 291 28.20 2.25 7.68
N ASP A 292 28.90 3.35 7.41
CA ASP A 292 29.65 4.16 8.40
C ASP A 292 28.77 5.16 9.15
N LEU A 293 27.49 5.31 8.75
CA LEU A 293 26.54 6.14 9.48
C LEU A 293 26.31 5.62 10.91
N PRO A 294 26.05 6.51 11.89
CA PRO A 294 25.75 6.11 13.26
C PRO A 294 24.61 5.08 13.35
N ALA A 295 24.67 4.18 14.33
CA ALA A 295 23.65 3.15 14.50
C ALA A 295 22.24 3.70 14.78
N ASP A 296 22.17 4.89 15.37
CA ASP A 296 20.94 5.62 15.66
C ASP A 296 20.48 6.54 14.53
N TRP A 297 21.20 6.56 13.39
CA TRP A 297 20.80 7.34 12.22
C TRP A 297 19.42 6.91 11.74
N ARG A 298 18.62 7.88 11.31
CA ARG A 298 17.27 7.67 10.81
C ARG A 298 17.10 8.27 9.43
N CYS A 299 16.24 7.66 8.62
CA CYS A 299 15.84 8.21 7.34
C CYS A 299 15.40 9.68 7.51
N PRO A 300 15.97 10.64 6.78
CA PRO A 300 15.58 12.05 6.93
C PRO A 300 14.14 12.31 6.47
N ARG A 301 13.60 11.41 5.62
CA ARG A 301 12.24 11.56 5.08
C ARG A 301 11.17 10.92 5.98
N CYS A 302 11.35 9.67 6.43
CA CYS A 302 10.33 8.91 7.16
C CYS A 302 10.76 8.40 8.53
N ARG A 303 11.95 8.81 9.02
CA ARG A 303 12.51 8.48 10.34
C ARG A 303 12.77 6.98 10.57
N GLN A 304 12.63 6.14 9.59
CA GLN A 304 12.93 4.72 9.69
C GLN A 304 14.43 4.46 9.96
N PRO A 305 14.77 3.41 10.71
CA PRO A 305 16.15 3.06 11.03
C PRO A 305 16.93 2.52 9.83
N LYS A 306 18.27 2.43 9.97
CA LYS A 306 19.19 1.96 8.91
C LYS A 306 18.84 0.59 8.34
N ASP A 307 18.31 -0.31 9.16
CA ASP A 307 17.92 -1.66 8.77
C ASP A 307 16.75 -1.72 7.79
N ARG A 308 16.12 -0.56 7.51
CA ARG A 308 15.09 -0.41 6.47
C ARG A 308 15.65 0.09 5.14
N PHE A 309 16.96 0.13 4.99
CA PHE A 309 17.59 0.53 3.75
C PHE A 309 18.23 -0.66 3.03
N ASN A 310 18.02 -0.73 1.72
CA ASN A 310 18.59 -1.72 0.82
C ASN A 310 19.60 -1.05 -0.10
N ARG A 311 20.62 -1.78 -0.52
CA ARG A 311 21.52 -1.31 -1.57
C ARG A 311 20.77 -1.08 -2.89
N ALA A 312 21.06 0.04 -3.55
CA ALA A 312 20.47 0.41 -4.84
C ALA A 312 21.32 -0.08 -6.01
#